data_83e60495971ecfdaeb29b3340039c4d3
#
_entry.id   83e60495971ecfdaeb29b3340039c4d3
#
_cell.length_a   1.000
_cell.length_b   1.000
_cell.length_c   1.000
_cell.angle_alpha   90.00
_cell.angle_beta   90.00
_cell.angle_gamma   90.00
#
_symmetry.space_group_name_H-M   'P 1'
#
loop_
_entity.id
_entity.type
_entity.pdbx_description
1 polymer ?
#
loop_
_entity_poly.entity_id
_entity_poly.type
_entity_poly.pdbx_seq_one_letter_code
_entity_poly.pdbx_strand_id
1 'polypeptide(L)'
;MKKVLLIVCSILAIAGLHAQVLTLDECQRLAAENYPAVSKYELIEQTTELSVKKLNMGYVPQLKFLAQVTYQSDVPTLPEFLTGMPEYDAYIQSRIGTGKGSISQAQYDRGDYGFVDPLQYRLALQLDQVIWDGGTIEAQKRVARAQGEVQKAAADVDMYALRDRVNNLFFGVLLLNEKIELLSDVEALLEANARKLDTLYAGGLVTTADKATLQAELYSVQQQRMQLEYSARTCKKLLSMFVGRDVDEYDSLQKPDILDVLPTENRRPELQQMEAQLRLFDAQEKLVKTSVIPNFSLFATGYFSNFGYDIFKNMFARGLRPDAQVGVALKWNISNFYTLNKTKKQIQIGRQMVNTGRETFLFNMNQLTAQNSENIALYREMMEKDEQIIALRTEIRQAAEIKLDNGIIDLNNLLAEIQKEDKAKNDHASHEIEMLKQMYELKNRSNN
;
A
#
# COMPACT_ATOMS: atom_id res chain seq x y z
N MET A 1 -8.45 16.95 -53.76
CA MET A 1 -8.11 16.22 -52.53
C MET A 1 -8.13 17.08 -51.24
N LYS A 2 -7.65 18.33 -51.22
CA LYS A 2 -7.69 19.20 -50.01
C LYS A 2 -9.10 19.57 -49.51
N LYS A 3 -10.12 19.68 -50.40
CA LYS A 3 -11.50 20.02 -50.00
C LYS A 3 -12.29 18.82 -49.42
N VAL A 4 -11.91 17.60 -49.78
CA VAL A 4 -12.52 16.35 -49.23
C VAL A 4 -11.95 16.06 -47.83
N LEU A 5 -10.68 16.40 -47.58
CA LEU A 5 -10.03 16.26 -46.24
C LEU A 5 -10.63 17.20 -45.22
N LEU A 6 -11.03 18.43 -45.61
CA LEU A 6 -11.66 19.41 -44.73
C LEU A 6 -13.11 19.02 -44.34
N ILE A 7 -13.85 18.34 -45.23
CA ILE A 7 -15.20 17.85 -44.93
C ILE A 7 -15.14 16.63 -44.02
N VAL A 8 -14.14 15.74 -44.16
CA VAL A 8 -13.94 14.59 -43.27
C VAL A 8 -13.50 15.03 -41.88
N CYS A 9 -12.64 16.07 -41.73
CA CYS A 9 -12.31 16.66 -40.42
C CYS A 9 -13.48 17.38 -39.76
N SER A 10 -14.39 18.02 -40.54
CA SER A 10 -15.59 18.65 -39.94
C SER A 10 -16.70 17.65 -39.56
N ILE A 11 -16.74 16.46 -40.18
CA ILE A 11 -17.68 15.38 -39.81
C ILE A 11 -17.16 14.62 -38.55
N LEU A 12 -15.85 14.55 -38.31
CA LEU A 12 -15.26 14.00 -37.11
C LEU A 12 -15.37 14.94 -35.89
N ALA A 13 -15.59 16.24 -36.08
CA ALA A 13 -15.79 17.20 -35.03
C ALA A 13 -17.25 17.31 -34.50
N ILE A 14 -18.20 16.64 -35.16
CA ILE A 14 -19.63 16.63 -34.74
C ILE A 14 -19.98 15.34 -33.94
N ALA A 15 -19.07 14.38 -33.83
CA ALA A 15 -19.26 13.15 -33.05
C ALA A 15 -18.84 13.31 -31.59
N GLY A 16 -19.40 14.28 -30.85
CA GLY A 16 -18.96 14.52 -29.49
C GLY A 16 -19.82 15.38 -28.59
N LEU A 17 -21.05 15.69 -28.96
CA LEU A 17 -22.02 16.28 -28.03
C LEU A 17 -23.03 15.21 -27.59
N HIS A 18 -22.56 14.08 -27.09
CA HIS A 18 -23.35 13.28 -26.18
C HIS A 18 -23.15 13.90 -24.79
N ALA A 19 -24.25 14.25 -24.15
CA ALA A 19 -24.25 14.56 -22.74
C ALA A 19 -23.41 13.50 -22.02
N GLN A 20 -22.22 13.87 -21.55
CA GLN A 20 -21.33 12.92 -20.86
C GLN A 20 -21.88 12.71 -19.46
N VAL A 21 -22.66 11.65 -19.31
CA VAL A 21 -23.18 11.24 -18.01
C VAL A 21 -22.11 10.41 -17.30
N LEU A 22 -21.73 10.80 -16.10
CA LEU A 22 -20.70 10.10 -15.33
C LEU A 22 -21.36 8.99 -14.49
N THR A 23 -20.99 7.75 -14.78
CA THR A 23 -21.47 6.57 -14.04
C THR A 23 -20.54 6.24 -12.88
N LEU A 24 -21.04 5.48 -11.90
CA LEU A 24 -20.24 5.02 -10.75
C LEU A 24 -19.07 4.14 -11.20
N ASP A 25 -19.29 3.20 -12.12
CA ASP A 25 -18.24 2.30 -12.64
C ASP A 25 -17.14 3.09 -13.35
N GLU A 26 -17.51 4.13 -14.11
CA GLU A 26 -16.55 5.02 -14.77
C GLU A 26 -15.75 5.84 -13.72
N CYS A 27 -16.38 6.34 -12.68
CA CYS A 27 -15.68 7.01 -11.57
C CYS A 27 -14.65 6.09 -10.90
N GLN A 28 -15.03 4.83 -10.64
CA GLN A 28 -14.12 3.85 -10.04
C GLN A 28 -12.95 3.53 -10.97
N ARG A 29 -13.20 3.38 -12.27
CA ARG A 29 -12.17 3.12 -13.28
C ARG A 29 -11.17 4.28 -13.38
N LEU A 30 -11.67 5.49 -13.54
CA LEU A 30 -10.84 6.70 -13.62
C LEU A 30 -10.06 6.94 -12.33
N ALA A 31 -10.68 6.72 -11.17
CA ALA A 31 -10.00 6.82 -9.89
C ALA A 31 -8.88 5.78 -9.76
N ALA A 32 -9.10 4.54 -10.21
CA ALA A 32 -8.08 3.51 -10.20
C ALA A 32 -6.89 3.86 -11.12
N GLU A 33 -7.12 4.54 -12.25
CA GLU A 33 -6.06 4.97 -13.17
C GLU A 33 -5.27 6.17 -12.65
N ASN A 34 -5.94 7.08 -11.95
CA ASN A 34 -5.38 8.39 -11.57
C ASN A 34 -4.77 8.42 -10.16
N TYR A 35 -5.11 7.45 -9.32
CA TYR A 35 -4.67 7.43 -7.94
C TYR A 35 -3.15 7.22 -7.84
N PRO A 36 -2.41 8.08 -7.09
CA PRO A 36 -0.94 8.02 -7.07
C PRO A 36 -0.37 6.67 -6.63
N ALA A 37 -1.14 5.85 -5.89
CA ALA A 37 -0.69 4.52 -5.48
C ALA A 37 -0.51 3.53 -6.64
N VAL A 38 -1.03 3.81 -7.84
CA VAL A 38 -0.79 3.00 -9.04
C VAL A 38 0.69 2.89 -9.36
N SER A 39 1.47 3.95 -9.16
CA SER A 39 2.92 3.92 -9.36
C SER A 39 3.66 2.93 -8.42
N LYS A 40 3.03 2.52 -7.29
CA LYS A 40 3.61 1.51 -6.40
C LYS A 40 3.86 0.19 -7.10
N TYR A 41 3.02 -0.22 -8.07
CA TYR A 41 3.16 -1.49 -8.79
C TYR A 41 4.50 -1.55 -9.54
N GLU A 42 4.81 -0.52 -10.29
CA GLU A 42 6.07 -0.42 -11.03
C GLU A 42 7.27 -0.39 -10.07
N LEU A 43 7.19 0.39 -8.99
CA LEU A 43 8.26 0.49 -7.99
C LEU A 43 8.50 -0.85 -7.27
N ILE A 44 7.45 -1.60 -6.93
CA ILE A 44 7.55 -2.94 -6.34
C ILE A 44 8.22 -3.90 -7.33
N GLU A 45 7.84 -3.85 -8.61
CA GLU A 45 8.43 -4.70 -9.64
C GLU A 45 9.91 -4.39 -9.84
N GLN A 46 10.27 -3.12 -10.00
CA GLN A 46 11.66 -2.67 -10.10
C GLN A 46 12.49 -3.08 -8.87
N THR A 47 11.95 -2.89 -7.66
CA THR A 47 12.63 -3.27 -6.42
C THR A 47 12.83 -4.79 -6.33
N THR A 48 11.84 -5.56 -6.72
CA THR A 48 11.91 -7.03 -6.74
C THR A 48 12.94 -7.51 -7.76
N GLU A 49 12.95 -6.93 -8.96
CA GLU A 49 13.92 -7.25 -10.00
C GLU A 49 15.36 -6.92 -9.57
N LEU A 50 15.57 -5.73 -9.01
CA LEU A 50 16.88 -5.31 -8.47
C LEU A 50 17.34 -6.22 -7.34
N SER A 51 16.42 -6.65 -6.46
CA SER A 51 16.72 -7.60 -5.38
C SER A 51 17.18 -8.96 -5.94
N VAL A 52 16.49 -9.46 -6.97
CA VAL A 52 16.86 -10.71 -7.66
C VAL A 52 18.20 -10.55 -8.38
N LYS A 53 18.44 -9.44 -9.08
CA LYS A 53 19.73 -9.12 -9.72
C LYS A 53 20.87 -9.05 -8.69
N LYS A 54 20.64 -8.37 -7.57
CA LYS A 54 21.61 -8.30 -6.45
C LYS A 54 21.97 -9.69 -5.92
N LEU A 55 20.99 -10.57 -5.73
CA LEU A 55 21.23 -11.94 -5.28
C LEU A 55 22.01 -12.74 -6.31
N ASN A 56 21.78 -12.55 -7.62
CA ASN A 56 22.57 -13.17 -8.68
C ASN A 56 24.07 -12.76 -8.64
N MET A 57 24.38 -11.55 -8.12
CA MET A 57 25.79 -11.15 -7.94
C MET A 57 26.54 -12.03 -6.94
N GLY A 58 25.83 -12.85 -6.14
CA GLY A 58 26.45 -13.89 -5.30
C GLY A 58 27.21 -14.98 -6.10
N TYR A 59 26.88 -15.17 -7.37
CA TYR A 59 27.61 -16.06 -8.30
C TYR A 59 28.77 -15.39 -9.00
N VAL A 60 28.96 -14.08 -8.86
CA VAL A 60 30.09 -13.34 -9.40
C VAL A 60 31.25 -13.42 -8.40
N PRO A 61 32.52 -13.52 -8.85
CA PRO A 61 33.69 -13.50 -7.97
C PRO A 61 33.66 -12.28 -7.04
N GLN A 62 33.78 -12.53 -5.74
CA GLN A 62 33.79 -11.48 -4.71
C GLN A 62 35.23 -11.10 -4.41
N LEU A 63 35.56 -9.86 -4.67
CA LEU A 63 36.91 -9.32 -4.43
C LEU A 63 36.91 -8.52 -3.11
N LYS A 64 37.85 -8.88 -2.22
CA LYS A 64 38.04 -8.22 -0.92
C LYS A 64 39.48 -7.76 -0.78
N PHE A 65 39.66 -6.51 -0.39
CA PHE A 65 40.96 -5.97 -0.01
C PHE A 65 41.03 -5.83 1.50
N LEU A 66 42.11 -6.34 2.09
CA LEU A 66 42.40 -6.26 3.52
C LEU A 66 43.74 -5.60 3.72
N ALA A 67 43.81 -4.54 4.51
CA ALA A 67 45.02 -3.94 5.00
C ALA A 67 45.02 -4.03 6.53
N GLN A 68 46.04 -4.63 7.09
CA GLN A 68 46.14 -4.84 8.54
C GLN A 68 47.55 -4.47 9.02
N VAL A 69 47.62 -3.73 10.11
CA VAL A 69 48.83 -3.44 10.85
C VAL A 69 48.62 -3.94 12.27
N THR A 70 49.48 -4.78 12.76
CA THR A 70 49.39 -5.36 14.10
C THR A 70 50.67 -5.14 14.84
N TYR A 71 50.62 -4.65 16.06
CA TYR A 71 51.71 -4.63 16.99
C TYR A 71 51.54 -5.77 17.99
N GLN A 72 52.55 -6.64 18.07
CA GLN A 72 52.55 -7.77 19.01
C GLN A 72 53.68 -7.50 20.03
N SER A 73 53.27 -7.33 21.31
CA SER A 73 54.22 -7.01 22.38
C SER A 73 55.14 -8.16 22.76
N ASP A 74 54.67 -9.40 22.55
CA ASP A 74 55.42 -10.61 22.78
C ASP A 74 55.45 -11.42 21.49
N VAL A 75 56.60 -11.49 20.86
CA VAL A 75 56.80 -12.20 19.59
C VAL A 75 57.45 -13.56 19.84
N PRO A 76 57.07 -14.59 19.06
CA PRO A 76 57.68 -15.91 19.18
C PRO A 76 59.19 -15.84 19.02
N THR A 77 59.87 -16.40 19.99
CA THR A 77 61.33 -16.66 19.92
C THR A 77 61.57 -18.06 19.35
N LEU A 78 62.78 -18.34 18.98
CA LEU A 78 63.14 -19.68 18.51
C LEU A 78 62.79 -20.78 19.49
N PRO A 79 62.16 -21.87 19.00
CA PRO A 79 62.01 -23.04 19.83
C PRO A 79 63.41 -23.53 20.30
N GLU A 80 63.43 -23.80 21.60
CA GLU A 80 64.69 -24.18 22.29
C GLU A 80 65.38 -25.45 21.70
N PHE A 81 64.54 -26.30 21.03
CA PHE A 81 65.10 -27.53 20.37
C PHE A 81 65.94 -27.25 19.10
N LEU A 82 65.82 -26.03 18.54
CA LEU A 82 66.63 -25.63 17.37
C LEU A 82 67.98 -24.98 17.81
N THR A 83 68.05 -24.52 19.04
CA THR A 83 69.25 -23.95 19.61
C THR A 83 70.26 -25.08 19.89
N GLY A 84 71.47 -25.05 19.27
CA GLY A 84 72.48 -26.09 19.40
C GLY A 84 72.56 -27.07 18.22
N MET A 85 71.77 -26.87 17.14
CA MET A 85 71.98 -27.55 15.89
C MET A 85 73.13 -26.86 15.12
N PRO A 86 74.26 -27.57 14.76
CA PRO A 86 75.42 -26.93 14.13
C PRO A 86 75.14 -26.16 12.85
N GLU A 87 74.18 -26.62 12.03
CA GLU A 87 73.73 -25.97 10.78
C GLU A 87 72.99 -24.69 11.06
N TYR A 88 72.26 -24.66 12.15
CA TYR A 88 71.50 -23.53 12.56
C TYR A 88 72.34 -22.44 13.23
N ASP A 89 73.30 -22.85 14.11
CA ASP A 89 74.23 -21.94 14.73
C ASP A 89 75.12 -21.28 13.67
N ALA A 90 75.61 -22.03 12.68
CA ALA A 90 76.41 -21.52 11.56
C ALA A 90 75.60 -20.49 10.73
N TYR A 91 74.34 -20.74 10.55
CA TYR A 91 73.42 -19.77 9.85
C TYR A 91 73.22 -18.49 10.66
N ILE A 92 72.95 -18.59 11.95
CA ILE A 92 72.74 -17.42 12.83
C ILE A 92 74.06 -16.63 12.92
N GLN A 93 75.23 -17.29 13.07
CA GLN A 93 76.49 -16.64 13.06
C GLN A 93 76.79 -15.90 11.74
N SER A 94 76.39 -16.45 10.60
CA SER A 94 76.53 -15.79 9.30
C SER A 94 75.66 -14.50 9.18
N ARG A 95 74.68 -14.31 10.09
CA ARG A 95 73.87 -13.15 10.16
C ARG A 95 74.31 -12.06 11.14
N ILE A 96 75.41 -12.33 11.90
CA ILE A 96 75.94 -11.32 12.80
C ILE A 96 76.66 -10.24 11.97
N GLY A 97 76.21 -8.98 12.15
CA GLY A 97 76.77 -7.85 11.42
C GLY A 97 76.02 -6.56 11.67
N THR A 98 76.33 -5.54 10.88
CA THR A 98 75.71 -4.20 10.97
C THR A 98 74.75 -3.89 9.85
N GLY A 99 74.49 -4.84 8.95
CA GLY A 99 73.56 -4.65 7.81
C GLY A 99 72.09 -4.75 8.15
N LYS A 100 71.21 -4.28 7.26
CA LYS A 100 69.77 -4.38 7.41
C LYS A 100 69.35 -5.87 7.46
N GLY A 101 68.79 -6.29 8.61
CA GLY A 101 68.42 -7.69 8.85
C GLY A 101 69.50 -8.53 9.53
N SER A 102 70.63 -7.94 9.96
CA SER A 102 71.65 -8.59 10.78
C SER A 102 71.24 -8.59 12.24
N ILE A 103 71.79 -9.53 12.99
CA ILE A 103 71.70 -9.55 14.47
C ILE A 103 73.04 -8.98 15.00
N SER A 104 72.96 -8.22 16.09
CA SER A 104 74.16 -7.77 16.77
C SER A 104 74.80 -8.93 17.57
N GLN A 105 76.08 -8.89 17.80
CA GLN A 105 76.75 -9.88 18.64
C GLN A 105 76.12 -9.97 20.02
N ALA A 106 75.71 -8.85 20.61
CA ALA A 106 75.03 -8.80 21.90
C ALA A 106 73.64 -9.43 21.90
N GLN A 107 72.92 -9.46 20.78
CA GLN A 107 71.66 -10.21 20.61
C GLN A 107 71.91 -11.70 20.47
N TYR A 108 72.94 -12.07 19.73
CA TYR A 108 73.36 -13.44 19.60
C TYR A 108 73.76 -14.04 20.96
N ASP A 109 74.59 -13.34 21.73
CA ASP A 109 75.03 -13.79 23.03
C ASP A 109 73.93 -13.93 24.06
N ARG A 110 72.78 -13.18 23.90
CA ARG A 110 71.59 -13.28 24.74
C ARG A 110 70.59 -14.31 24.23
N GLY A 111 70.77 -14.91 23.09
CA GLY A 111 69.81 -15.76 22.46
C GLY A 111 68.54 -14.99 21.96
N ASP A 112 68.66 -13.67 21.83
CA ASP A 112 67.57 -12.79 21.43
C ASP A 112 67.47 -12.69 19.90
N TYR A 113 67.09 -13.81 19.30
CA TYR A 113 66.89 -13.91 17.86
C TYR A 113 65.44 -13.72 17.50
N GLY A 114 64.94 -12.52 17.65
CA GLY A 114 63.56 -12.21 17.27
C GLY A 114 63.28 -12.59 15.81
N PHE A 115 62.43 -13.61 15.58
CA PHE A 115 62.10 -14.07 14.23
C PHE A 115 61.02 -13.22 13.60
N VAL A 116 60.19 -12.63 14.41
CA VAL A 116 59.03 -11.90 13.98
C VAL A 116 59.20 -10.45 14.38
N ASP A 117 59.00 -9.54 13.44
CA ASP A 117 58.95 -8.12 13.73
C ASP A 117 57.74 -7.84 14.63
N PRO A 118 57.90 -7.16 15.78
CA PRO A 118 56.77 -6.76 16.60
C PRO A 118 55.70 -5.97 15.82
N LEU A 119 56.10 -5.23 14.81
CA LEU A 119 55.18 -4.49 13.93
C LEU A 119 54.96 -5.30 12.63
N GLN A 120 53.76 -5.85 12.50
CA GLN A 120 53.39 -6.70 11.39
C GLN A 120 52.48 -5.97 10.43
N TYR A 121 52.73 -6.06 9.14
CA TYR A 121 51.86 -5.49 8.08
C TYR A 121 51.37 -6.62 7.19
N ARG A 122 50.10 -6.55 6.84
CA ARG A 122 49.51 -7.48 5.88
C ARG A 122 48.59 -6.70 4.93
N LEU A 123 48.88 -6.78 3.65
CA LEU A 123 48.03 -6.33 2.57
C LEU A 123 47.56 -7.57 1.83
N ALA A 124 46.25 -7.81 1.75
CA ALA A 124 45.72 -9.01 1.10
C ALA A 124 44.63 -8.62 0.11
N LEU A 125 44.67 -9.24 -1.05
CA LEU A 125 43.60 -9.23 -2.03
C LEU A 125 43.04 -10.64 -2.12
N GLN A 126 41.79 -10.82 -1.72
CA GLN A 126 41.12 -12.10 -1.70
C GLN A 126 39.99 -12.12 -2.73
N LEU A 127 39.99 -13.17 -3.56
CA LEU A 127 38.90 -13.48 -4.48
C LEU A 127 38.20 -14.73 -3.98
N ASP A 128 36.89 -14.62 -3.74
CA ASP A 128 36.02 -15.73 -3.38
C ASP A 128 35.02 -15.99 -4.52
N GLN A 129 34.95 -17.20 -5.05
CA GLN A 129 34.03 -17.62 -6.08
C GLN A 129 33.17 -18.77 -5.58
N VAL A 130 31.87 -18.56 -5.48
CA VAL A 130 30.93 -19.64 -5.18
C VAL A 130 30.83 -20.58 -6.38
N ILE A 131 31.13 -21.87 -6.17
CA ILE A 131 30.96 -22.94 -7.17
C ILE A 131 29.56 -23.56 -7.00
N TRP A 132 29.20 -23.85 -5.77
CA TRP A 132 27.91 -24.45 -5.41
C TRP A 132 27.53 -24.05 -3.99
N ASP A 133 26.32 -23.49 -3.85
CA ASP A 133 25.83 -22.89 -2.61
C ASP A 133 24.68 -23.73 -1.96
N GLY A 134 24.50 -24.97 -2.41
CA GLY A 134 23.39 -25.80 -1.96
C GLY A 134 22.01 -25.28 -2.39
N GLY A 135 21.94 -24.36 -3.37
CA GLY A 135 20.71 -23.74 -3.86
C GLY A 135 20.22 -22.56 -3.01
N THR A 136 21.07 -22.03 -2.13
CA THR A 136 20.71 -20.94 -1.21
C THR A 136 20.36 -19.65 -1.97
N ILE A 137 21.18 -19.24 -2.96
CA ILE A 137 20.92 -18.04 -3.77
C ILE A 137 19.59 -18.19 -4.53
N GLU A 138 19.32 -19.36 -5.11
CA GLU A 138 18.05 -19.59 -5.81
C GLU A 138 16.86 -19.59 -4.86
N ALA A 139 17.00 -20.14 -3.65
CA ALA A 139 15.97 -20.07 -2.62
C ALA A 139 15.74 -18.64 -2.14
N GLN A 140 16.78 -17.83 -1.96
CA GLN A 140 16.69 -16.40 -1.63
C GLN A 140 15.98 -15.61 -2.73
N LYS A 141 16.25 -15.88 -4.00
CA LYS A 141 15.52 -15.25 -5.12
C LYS A 141 14.04 -15.60 -5.12
N ARG A 142 13.69 -16.84 -4.77
CA ARG A 142 12.27 -17.23 -4.62
C ARG A 142 11.61 -16.47 -3.47
N VAL A 143 12.29 -16.29 -2.35
CA VAL A 143 11.78 -15.46 -1.23
C VAL A 143 11.62 -14.02 -1.67
N ALA A 144 12.59 -13.43 -2.38
CA ALA A 144 12.49 -12.05 -2.87
C ALA A 144 11.30 -11.85 -3.85
N ARG A 145 11.08 -12.81 -4.76
CA ARG A 145 9.91 -12.78 -5.66
C ARG A 145 8.60 -12.91 -4.89
N ALA A 146 8.51 -13.89 -3.98
CA ALA A 146 7.31 -14.09 -3.16
C ALA A 146 7.00 -12.86 -2.26
N GLN A 147 8.03 -12.17 -1.77
CA GLN A 147 7.88 -10.91 -1.03
C GLN A 147 7.33 -9.80 -1.93
N GLY A 148 7.78 -9.72 -3.18
CA GLY A 148 7.23 -8.81 -4.19
C GLY A 148 5.74 -9.08 -4.46
N GLU A 149 5.34 -10.37 -4.56
CA GLU A 149 3.93 -10.75 -4.73
C GLU A 149 3.07 -10.32 -3.52
N VAL A 150 3.57 -10.48 -2.29
CA VAL A 150 2.87 -10.00 -1.08
C VAL A 150 2.69 -8.48 -1.13
N GLN A 151 3.71 -7.73 -1.57
CA GLN A 151 3.62 -6.27 -1.68
C GLN A 151 2.66 -5.84 -2.79
N LYS A 152 2.64 -6.53 -3.94
CA LYS A 152 1.65 -6.29 -5.02
C LYS A 152 0.23 -6.54 -4.51
N ALA A 153 -0.01 -7.67 -3.86
CA ALA A 153 -1.32 -7.99 -3.29
C ALA A 153 -1.75 -7.02 -2.19
N ALA A 154 -0.82 -6.46 -1.41
CA ALA A 154 -1.12 -5.38 -0.46
C ALA A 154 -1.52 -4.08 -1.18
N ALA A 155 -0.88 -3.75 -2.30
CA ALA A 155 -1.28 -2.62 -3.13
C ALA A 155 -2.68 -2.84 -3.74
N ASP A 156 -3.03 -4.08 -4.13
CA ASP A 156 -4.38 -4.41 -4.60
C ASP A 156 -5.44 -4.17 -3.51
N VAL A 157 -5.14 -4.48 -2.24
CA VAL A 157 -6.02 -4.17 -1.10
C VAL A 157 -6.18 -2.66 -0.93
N ASP A 158 -5.09 -1.88 -1.00
CA ASP A 158 -5.13 -0.41 -0.93
C ASP A 158 -5.99 0.17 -2.07
N MET A 159 -5.83 -0.35 -3.30
CA MET A 159 -6.59 0.07 -4.48
C MET A 159 -8.06 -0.32 -4.39
N TYR A 160 -8.35 -1.46 -3.74
CA TYR A 160 -9.72 -1.89 -3.51
C TYR A 160 -10.45 -0.95 -2.54
N ALA A 161 -9.80 -0.53 -1.45
CA ALA A 161 -10.36 0.43 -0.51
C ALA A 161 -10.65 1.81 -1.14
N LEU A 162 -10.04 2.13 -2.29
CA LEU A 162 -10.35 3.33 -3.07
C LEU A 162 -11.80 3.31 -3.59
N ARG A 163 -12.32 2.14 -3.99
CA ARG A 163 -13.70 2.00 -4.48
C ARG A 163 -14.72 2.48 -3.44
N ASP A 164 -14.54 2.11 -2.19
CA ASP A 164 -15.46 2.52 -1.11
C ASP A 164 -15.45 4.04 -0.90
N ARG A 165 -14.30 4.69 -1.06
CA ARG A 165 -14.18 6.15 -0.97
C ARG A 165 -14.89 6.84 -2.12
N VAL A 166 -14.70 6.34 -3.35
CA VAL A 166 -15.38 6.86 -4.55
C VAL A 166 -16.89 6.67 -4.43
N ASN A 167 -17.35 5.48 -3.98
CA ASN A 167 -18.76 5.19 -3.78
C ASN A 167 -19.40 6.16 -2.78
N ASN A 168 -18.76 6.38 -1.63
CA ASN A 168 -19.28 7.29 -0.61
C ASN A 168 -19.41 8.73 -1.13
N LEU A 169 -18.45 9.21 -1.93
CA LEU A 169 -18.52 10.54 -2.53
C LEU A 169 -19.60 10.59 -3.61
N PHE A 170 -19.68 9.59 -4.47
CA PHE A 170 -20.65 9.52 -5.56
C PHE A 170 -22.10 9.52 -5.05
N PHE A 171 -22.43 8.61 -4.13
CA PHE A 171 -23.74 8.55 -3.49
C PHE A 171 -24.02 9.79 -2.64
N GLY A 172 -22.98 10.36 -2.01
CA GLY A 172 -23.09 11.64 -1.29
C GLY A 172 -23.52 12.79 -2.21
N VAL A 173 -22.93 12.89 -3.41
CA VAL A 173 -23.33 13.91 -4.40
C VAL A 173 -24.76 13.67 -4.88
N LEU A 174 -25.14 12.43 -5.18
CA LEU A 174 -26.51 12.10 -5.60
C LEU A 174 -27.53 12.53 -4.55
N LEU A 175 -27.33 12.14 -3.28
CA LEU A 175 -28.23 12.51 -2.19
C LEU A 175 -28.33 14.02 -2.00
N LEU A 176 -27.18 14.72 -2.05
CA LEU A 176 -27.17 16.18 -1.89
C LEU A 176 -27.89 16.87 -3.03
N ASN A 177 -27.72 16.41 -4.27
CA ASN A 177 -28.44 16.97 -5.42
C ASN A 177 -29.97 16.77 -5.29
N GLU A 178 -30.44 15.58 -4.90
CA GLU A 178 -31.86 15.33 -4.68
C GLU A 178 -32.42 16.23 -3.55
N LYS A 179 -31.70 16.40 -2.46
CA LYS A 179 -32.14 17.31 -1.38
C LYS A 179 -32.17 18.78 -1.80
N ILE A 180 -31.23 19.20 -2.65
CA ILE A 180 -31.21 20.57 -3.22
C ILE A 180 -32.46 20.78 -4.10
N GLU A 181 -32.84 19.79 -4.92
CA GLU A 181 -34.02 19.84 -5.79
C GLU A 181 -35.28 19.93 -4.94
N LEU A 182 -35.42 19.09 -3.91
CA LEU A 182 -36.56 19.14 -2.98
C LEU A 182 -36.69 20.49 -2.27
N LEU A 183 -35.59 21.07 -1.78
CA LEU A 183 -35.60 22.41 -1.18
C LEU A 183 -35.93 23.52 -2.20
N SER A 184 -35.52 23.35 -3.47
CA SER A 184 -35.93 24.27 -4.53
C SER A 184 -37.44 24.27 -4.76
N ASP A 185 -38.08 23.09 -4.69
CA ASP A 185 -39.53 22.94 -4.78
C ASP A 185 -40.25 23.60 -3.58
N VAL A 186 -39.69 23.43 -2.37
CA VAL A 186 -40.20 24.08 -1.15
C VAL A 186 -40.07 25.61 -1.26
N GLU A 187 -38.92 26.09 -1.73
CA GLU A 187 -38.71 27.55 -1.96
C GLU A 187 -39.73 28.11 -2.93
N ALA A 188 -39.94 27.44 -4.08
CA ALA A 188 -40.94 27.86 -5.07
C ALA A 188 -42.37 27.86 -4.50
N LEU A 189 -42.71 26.87 -3.65
CA LEU A 189 -43.98 26.79 -2.97
C LEU A 189 -44.18 27.95 -1.96
N LEU A 190 -43.16 28.26 -1.17
CA LEU A 190 -43.18 29.37 -0.21
C LEU A 190 -43.29 30.73 -0.93
N GLU A 191 -42.58 30.92 -2.05
CA GLU A 191 -42.72 32.11 -2.87
C GLU A 191 -44.11 32.28 -3.47
N ALA A 192 -44.72 31.18 -3.92
CA ALA A 192 -46.10 31.20 -4.39
C ALA A 192 -47.08 31.62 -3.27
N ASN A 193 -46.87 31.09 -2.06
CA ASN A 193 -47.66 31.48 -0.89
C ASN A 193 -47.39 32.94 -0.45
N ALA A 194 -46.18 33.46 -0.60
CA ALA A 194 -45.85 34.86 -0.32
C ALA A 194 -46.64 35.81 -1.22
N ARG A 195 -46.75 35.49 -2.52
CA ARG A 195 -47.56 36.28 -3.47
C ARG A 195 -49.07 36.25 -3.10
N LYS A 196 -49.56 35.11 -2.63
CA LYS A 196 -50.98 35.00 -2.12
C LYS A 196 -51.17 35.84 -0.85
N LEU A 197 -50.21 35.78 0.10
CA LEU A 197 -50.30 36.56 1.35
C LEU A 197 -50.32 38.08 1.08
N ASP A 198 -49.62 38.56 0.07
CA ASP A 198 -49.74 39.97 -0.32
C ASP A 198 -51.15 40.39 -0.69
N THR A 199 -51.88 39.52 -1.38
CA THR A 199 -53.29 39.74 -1.74
C THR A 199 -54.20 39.68 -0.50
N LEU A 200 -54.00 38.70 0.38
CA LEU A 200 -54.76 38.53 1.62
C LEU A 200 -54.49 39.68 2.60
N TYR A 201 -53.28 40.20 2.66
CA TYR A 201 -52.93 41.36 3.46
C TYR A 201 -53.64 42.63 2.98
N ALA A 202 -53.71 42.86 1.66
CA ALA A 202 -54.48 43.96 1.10
C ALA A 202 -55.97 43.86 1.42
N GLY A 203 -56.47 42.64 1.61
CA GLY A 203 -57.85 42.37 2.05
C GLY A 203 -58.03 42.43 3.56
N GLY A 204 -56.99 42.65 4.37
CA GLY A 204 -57.06 42.69 5.84
C GLY A 204 -57.21 41.34 6.52
N LEU A 205 -57.00 40.21 5.80
CA LEU A 205 -57.18 38.84 6.30
C LEU A 205 -55.94 38.27 6.99
N VAL A 206 -54.78 38.89 6.78
CA VAL A 206 -53.50 38.49 7.41
C VAL A 206 -52.75 39.70 7.93
N THR A 207 -51.83 39.48 8.88
CA THR A 207 -51.07 40.53 9.56
C THR A 207 -49.68 40.75 8.94
N THR A 208 -49.05 41.87 9.31
CA THR A 208 -47.64 42.12 8.97
C THR A 208 -46.72 41.04 9.58
N ALA A 209 -47.09 40.48 10.75
CA ALA A 209 -46.34 39.42 11.40
C ALA A 209 -46.37 38.12 10.57
N ASP A 210 -47.51 37.79 9.94
CA ASP A 210 -47.62 36.61 9.07
C ASP A 210 -46.68 36.74 7.85
N LYS A 211 -46.63 37.92 7.21
CA LYS A 211 -45.67 38.19 6.13
C LYS A 211 -44.22 38.04 6.58
N ALA A 212 -43.89 38.58 7.75
CA ALA A 212 -42.55 38.48 8.31
C ALA A 212 -42.18 37.01 8.63
N THR A 213 -43.14 36.22 9.15
CA THR A 213 -42.95 34.79 9.43
C THR A 213 -42.64 34.00 8.15
N LEU A 214 -43.46 34.20 7.09
CA LEU A 214 -43.19 33.51 5.81
C LEU A 214 -41.86 33.93 5.18
N GLN A 215 -41.52 35.22 5.26
CA GLN A 215 -40.22 35.70 4.74
C GLN A 215 -39.06 35.12 5.53
N ALA A 216 -39.17 34.96 6.85
CA ALA A 216 -38.14 34.33 7.68
C ALA A 216 -37.99 32.82 7.31
N GLU A 217 -39.09 32.10 7.08
CA GLU A 217 -39.05 30.72 6.62
C GLU A 217 -38.41 30.58 5.25
N LEU A 218 -38.74 31.45 4.29
CA LEU A 218 -38.11 31.48 2.97
C LEU A 218 -36.61 31.66 3.08
N TYR A 219 -36.14 32.59 3.91
CA TYR A 219 -34.69 32.76 4.14
C TYR A 219 -34.06 31.56 4.80
N SER A 220 -34.76 30.87 5.70
CA SER A 220 -34.29 29.62 6.34
C SER A 220 -34.07 28.51 5.31
N VAL A 221 -35.06 28.31 4.41
CA VAL A 221 -34.96 27.34 3.31
C VAL A 221 -33.84 27.69 2.35
N GLN A 222 -33.68 28.96 1.97
CA GLN A 222 -32.59 29.43 1.15
C GLN A 222 -31.21 29.17 1.81
N GLN A 223 -31.09 29.40 3.11
CA GLN A 223 -29.89 29.13 3.87
C GLN A 223 -29.54 27.62 3.88
N GLN A 224 -30.54 26.75 4.10
CA GLN A 224 -30.38 25.31 4.05
C GLN A 224 -29.95 24.85 2.65
N ARG A 225 -30.60 25.34 1.58
CA ARG A 225 -30.25 25.02 0.20
C ARG A 225 -28.80 25.44 -0.09
N MET A 226 -28.41 26.65 0.29
CA MET A 226 -27.01 27.14 0.15
C MET A 226 -26.02 26.21 0.86
N GLN A 227 -26.32 25.74 2.08
CA GLN A 227 -25.46 24.80 2.82
C GLN A 227 -25.30 23.47 2.08
N LEU A 228 -26.40 22.93 1.51
CA LEU A 228 -26.33 21.70 0.72
C LEU A 228 -25.56 21.89 -0.59
N GLU A 229 -25.73 23.02 -1.28
CA GLU A 229 -24.97 23.36 -2.50
C GLU A 229 -23.46 23.43 -2.24
N TYR A 230 -23.04 24.05 -1.13
CA TYR A 230 -21.62 24.07 -0.74
C TYR A 230 -21.10 22.66 -0.38
N SER A 231 -21.93 21.83 0.27
CA SER A 231 -21.59 20.45 0.58
C SER A 231 -21.45 19.61 -0.70
N ALA A 232 -22.39 19.74 -1.64
CA ALA A 232 -22.36 19.07 -2.94
C ALA A 232 -21.12 19.48 -3.75
N ARG A 233 -20.82 20.78 -3.81
CA ARG A 233 -19.61 21.29 -4.46
C ARG A 233 -18.35 20.71 -3.83
N THR A 234 -18.30 20.60 -2.51
CA THR A 234 -17.16 19.99 -1.81
C THR A 234 -17.00 18.52 -2.17
N CYS A 235 -18.09 17.74 -2.14
CA CYS A 235 -18.08 16.32 -2.52
C CYS A 235 -17.68 16.14 -4.00
N LYS A 236 -18.19 16.95 -4.92
CA LYS A 236 -17.81 16.95 -6.33
C LYS A 236 -16.33 17.27 -6.52
N LYS A 237 -15.79 18.28 -5.81
CA LYS A 237 -14.38 18.62 -5.85
C LYS A 237 -13.50 17.47 -5.35
N LEU A 238 -13.89 16.79 -4.27
CA LEU A 238 -13.17 15.62 -3.79
C LEU A 238 -13.24 14.47 -4.79
N LEU A 239 -14.41 14.22 -5.40
CA LEU A 239 -14.57 13.21 -6.44
C LEU A 239 -13.70 13.53 -7.66
N SER A 240 -13.66 14.80 -8.11
CA SER A 240 -12.79 15.29 -9.19
C SER A 240 -11.31 15.00 -8.94
N MET A 241 -10.85 15.11 -7.67
CA MET A 241 -9.47 14.77 -7.32
C MET A 241 -9.15 13.28 -7.50
N PHE A 242 -10.12 12.38 -7.26
CA PHE A 242 -9.95 10.96 -7.53
C PHE A 242 -10.05 10.62 -9.02
N VAL A 243 -11.05 11.18 -9.70
CA VAL A 243 -11.31 10.95 -11.13
C VAL A 243 -10.24 11.58 -12.03
N GLY A 244 -9.55 12.65 -11.54
CA GLY A 244 -8.53 13.38 -12.28
C GLY A 244 -9.07 14.33 -13.35
N ARG A 245 -10.39 14.54 -13.37
CA ARG A 245 -11.11 15.48 -14.22
C ARG A 245 -12.14 16.21 -13.39
N ASP A 246 -12.54 17.40 -13.84
CA ASP A 246 -13.61 18.11 -13.16
C ASP A 246 -14.95 17.39 -13.37
N VAL A 247 -15.59 17.02 -12.27
CA VAL A 247 -16.90 16.36 -12.30
C VAL A 247 -17.99 17.31 -12.79
N ASP A 248 -17.81 18.64 -12.67
CA ASP A 248 -18.73 19.63 -13.20
C ASP A 248 -18.66 19.77 -14.75
N GLU A 249 -17.65 19.15 -15.44
CA GLU A 249 -17.62 19.01 -16.90
C GLU A 249 -18.65 17.98 -17.43
N TYR A 250 -19.21 17.14 -16.55
CA TYR A 250 -20.24 16.19 -16.89
C TYR A 250 -21.61 16.79 -16.62
N ASP A 251 -22.57 16.55 -17.51
CA ASP A 251 -23.92 17.11 -17.41
C ASP A 251 -24.68 16.61 -16.16
N SER A 252 -24.45 15.35 -15.76
CA SER A 252 -25.04 14.77 -14.56
C SER A 252 -24.31 13.52 -14.11
N LEU A 253 -24.48 13.17 -12.82
CA LEU A 253 -24.17 11.85 -12.30
C LEU A 253 -25.36 10.93 -12.53
N GLN A 254 -25.12 9.76 -13.14
CA GLN A 254 -26.18 8.79 -13.35
C GLN A 254 -26.46 8.03 -12.05
N LYS A 255 -27.70 8.11 -11.57
CA LYS A 255 -28.17 7.25 -10.49
C LYS A 255 -28.05 5.78 -10.92
N PRO A 256 -27.34 4.94 -10.16
CA PRO A 256 -27.17 3.55 -10.53
C PRO A 256 -28.49 2.78 -10.44
N ASP A 257 -28.63 1.74 -11.30
CA ASP A 257 -29.81 0.87 -11.28
C ASP A 257 -29.83 -0.01 -10.02
N ILE A 258 -31.04 -0.40 -9.61
CA ILE A 258 -31.25 -1.38 -8.56
C ILE A 258 -30.68 -2.73 -9.05
N LEU A 259 -29.73 -3.27 -8.28
CA LEU A 259 -29.07 -4.54 -8.63
C LEU A 259 -29.76 -5.71 -7.93
N ASP A 260 -30.06 -6.77 -8.67
CA ASP A 260 -30.30 -8.09 -8.07
C ASP A 260 -28.94 -8.74 -7.76
N VAL A 261 -28.41 -8.41 -6.58
CA VAL A 261 -27.09 -8.90 -6.15
C VAL A 261 -27.25 -10.31 -5.59
N LEU A 262 -26.90 -11.30 -6.41
CA LEU A 262 -26.70 -12.66 -5.91
C LEU A 262 -25.27 -12.76 -5.36
N PRO A 263 -25.07 -13.33 -4.17
CA PRO A 263 -23.75 -13.56 -3.61
C PRO A 263 -23.00 -14.57 -4.51
N THR A 264 -21.97 -14.09 -5.18
CA THR A 264 -21.07 -14.88 -5.99
C THR A 264 -19.78 -15.18 -5.22
N GLU A 265 -18.88 -15.94 -5.84
CA GLU A 265 -17.59 -16.32 -5.26
C GLU A 265 -16.82 -15.08 -4.77
N ASN A 266 -16.33 -15.15 -3.54
CA ASN A 266 -15.58 -14.06 -2.93
C ASN A 266 -14.15 -13.97 -3.51
N ARG A 267 -13.88 -12.94 -4.33
CA ARG A 267 -12.59 -12.68 -4.99
C ARG A 267 -11.85 -11.49 -4.40
N ARG A 268 -12.05 -11.21 -3.14
CA ARG A 268 -11.45 -10.06 -2.44
C ARG A 268 -9.92 -10.09 -2.49
N PRO A 269 -9.27 -8.93 -2.72
CA PRO A 269 -7.81 -8.82 -2.76
C PRO A 269 -7.14 -9.23 -1.45
N GLU A 270 -7.80 -9.07 -0.30
CA GLU A 270 -7.29 -9.50 0.99
C GLU A 270 -7.06 -11.03 1.05
N LEU A 271 -7.91 -11.82 0.41
CA LEU A 271 -7.72 -13.27 0.30
C LEU A 271 -6.51 -13.60 -0.57
N GLN A 272 -6.32 -12.87 -1.67
CA GLN A 272 -5.15 -13.02 -2.55
C GLN A 272 -3.87 -12.62 -1.83
N GLN A 273 -3.90 -11.57 -1.00
CA GLN A 273 -2.78 -11.17 -0.15
C GLN A 273 -2.40 -12.27 0.85
N MET A 274 -3.37 -12.90 1.51
CA MET A 274 -3.13 -14.02 2.42
C MET A 274 -2.54 -15.22 1.70
N GLU A 275 -3.01 -15.53 0.49
CA GLU A 275 -2.42 -16.58 -0.35
C GLU A 275 -0.98 -16.26 -0.75
N ALA A 276 -0.67 -15.02 -1.10
CA ALA A 276 0.69 -14.59 -1.37
C ALA A 276 1.59 -14.73 -0.12
N GLN A 277 1.08 -14.43 1.07
CA GLN A 277 1.79 -14.65 2.33
C GLN A 277 2.07 -16.15 2.57
N LEU A 278 1.14 -17.04 2.28
CA LEU A 278 1.36 -18.49 2.39
C LEU A 278 2.45 -18.95 1.41
N ARG A 279 2.44 -18.45 0.15
CA ARG A 279 3.52 -18.73 -0.82
C ARG A 279 4.88 -18.21 -0.36
N LEU A 280 4.92 -17.05 0.33
CA LEU A 280 6.14 -16.54 0.93
C LEU A 280 6.68 -17.49 2.01
N PHE A 281 5.83 -18.02 2.88
CA PHE A 281 6.22 -19.04 3.87
C PHE A 281 6.74 -20.33 3.21
N ASP A 282 6.17 -20.73 2.07
CA ASP A 282 6.66 -21.88 1.30
C ASP A 282 8.08 -21.63 0.75
N ALA A 283 8.33 -20.41 0.26
CA ALA A 283 9.65 -20.01 -0.20
C ALA A 283 10.66 -19.94 0.96
N GLN A 284 10.27 -19.41 2.10
CA GLN A 284 11.09 -19.34 3.31
C GLN A 284 11.43 -20.73 3.85
N GLU A 285 10.48 -21.68 3.85
CA GLU A 285 10.75 -23.04 4.27
C GLU A 285 11.80 -23.74 3.37
N LYS A 286 11.72 -23.48 2.03
CA LYS A 286 12.73 -23.97 1.10
C LYS A 286 14.10 -23.36 1.39
N LEU A 287 14.16 -22.06 1.68
CA LEU A 287 15.41 -21.36 2.05
C LEU A 287 16.01 -21.95 3.35
N VAL A 288 15.17 -22.18 4.37
CA VAL A 288 15.64 -22.77 5.64
C VAL A 288 16.22 -24.18 5.41
N LYS A 289 15.68 -24.96 4.48
CA LYS A 289 16.23 -26.27 4.12
C LYS A 289 17.63 -26.18 3.50
N THR A 290 17.98 -25.11 2.78
CA THR A 290 19.31 -24.94 2.21
C THR A 290 20.38 -24.59 3.25
N SER A 291 19.99 -24.06 4.41
CA SER A 291 20.94 -23.65 5.46
C SER A 291 21.74 -24.80 6.08
N VAL A 292 21.28 -26.05 5.94
CA VAL A 292 21.97 -27.27 6.42
C VAL A 292 22.75 -27.98 5.32
N ILE A 293 22.78 -27.42 4.12
CA ILE A 293 23.52 -27.96 2.99
C ILE A 293 24.91 -27.30 2.97
N PRO A 294 26.00 -28.05 2.77
CA PRO A 294 27.34 -27.45 2.63
C PRO A 294 27.44 -26.59 1.38
N ASN A 295 28.33 -25.62 1.36
CA ASN A 295 28.68 -24.85 0.17
C ASN A 295 30.12 -25.09 -0.24
N PHE A 296 30.40 -25.02 -1.55
CA PHE A 296 31.71 -25.12 -2.14
C PHE A 296 32.09 -23.80 -2.80
N SER A 297 33.28 -23.32 -2.48
CA SER A 297 33.84 -22.11 -3.07
C SER A 297 35.28 -22.31 -3.49
N LEU A 298 35.69 -21.67 -4.57
CA LEU A 298 37.05 -21.44 -4.93
C LEU A 298 37.51 -20.16 -4.25
N PHE A 299 38.73 -20.14 -3.71
CA PHE A 299 39.30 -18.90 -3.22
C PHE A 299 40.72 -18.73 -3.80
N ALA A 300 41.11 -17.50 -4.03
CA ALA A 300 42.48 -17.10 -4.34
C ALA A 300 42.82 -15.89 -3.47
N THR A 301 43.96 -15.93 -2.82
CA THR A 301 44.44 -14.81 -1.99
C THR A 301 45.86 -14.49 -2.39
N GLY A 302 46.09 -13.26 -2.84
CA GLY A 302 47.41 -12.69 -2.96
C GLY A 302 47.69 -11.74 -1.80
N TYR A 303 48.81 -11.84 -1.15
CA TYR A 303 49.12 -10.95 -0.04
C TYR A 303 50.57 -10.52 -0.01
N PHE A 304 50.82 -9.35 0.54
CA PHE A 304 52.12 -8.85 0.94
C PHE A 304 52.16 -8.78 2.46
N SER A 305 53.11 -9.45 3.09
CA SER A 305 53.31 -9.40 4.52
C SER A 305 54.77 -9.39 4.90
N ASN A 306 55.14 -8.81 6.03
CA ASN A 306 56.44 -8.97 6.63
C ASN A 306 56.52 -10.20 7.55
N PHE A 307 55.40 -10.95 7.63
CA PHE A 307 55.23 -12.17 8.39
C PHE A 307 54.82 -13.31 7.47
N GLY A 308 55.59 -14.37 7.36
CA GLY A 308 55.34 -15.50 6.46
C GLY A 308 54.84 -16.74 7.21
N TYR A 309 54.03 -17.55 6.53
CA TYR A 309 53.54 -18.85 7.06
C TYR A 309 54.59 -19.95 6.99
N ASP A 310 55.65 -19.75 6.21
CA ASP A 310 56.73 -20.73 6.11
C ASP A 310 57.80 -20.41 7.17
N ILE A 311 57.72 -21.12 8.27
CA ILE A 311 58.59 -20.98 9.42
C ILE A 311 60.07 -21.21 9.03
N PHE A 312 60.34 -22.11 8.09
CA PHE A 312 61.69 -22.46 7.72
C PHE A 312 62.32 -21.57 6.63
N LYS A 313 61.52 -21.20 5.63
CA LYS A 313 62.04 -20.46 4.47
C LYS A 313 61.99 -18.93 4.68
N ASN A 314 61.08 -18.43 5.46
CA ASN A 314 60.89 -17.00 5.72
C ASN A 314 61.30 -16.55 7.13
N MET A 315 61.76 -17.48 7.96
CA MET A 315 62.11 -17.26 9.34
C MET A 315 63.06 -16.06 9.56
N PHE A 316 63.94 -15.82 8.59
CA PHE A 316 65.05 -14.83 8.67
C PHE A 316 64.85 -13.66 7.69
N ALA A 317 63.75 -13.64 6.98
CA ALA A 317 63.58 -12.63 5.95
C ALA A 317 62.68 -11.49 6.50
N ARG A 318 63.33 -10.38 6.78
CA ARG A 318 62.62 -9.12 7.12
C ARG A 318 62.26 -8.36 5.85
N GLY A 319 61.02 -7.90 5.77
CA GLY A 319 60.50 -7.07 4.70
C GLY A 319 59.22 -7.61 4.09
N LEU A 320 58.50 -6.76 3.37
CA LEU A 320 57.25 -7.10 2.67
C LEU A 320 57.56 -8.12 1.54
N ARG A 321 56.89 -9.26 1.58
CA ARG A 321 57.02 -10.31 0.57
C ARG A 321 55.66 -10.63 -0.03
N PRO A 322 55.62 -10.84 -1.34
CA PRO A 322 54.43 -11.36 -2.00
C PRO A 322 54.29 -12.87 -1.74
N ASP A 323 53.06 -13.30 -1.50
CA ASP A 323 52.68 -14.70 -1.44
C ASP A 323 51.28 -14.88 -2.00
N ALA A 324 50.94 -16.08 -2.45
CA ALA A 324 49.66 -16.38 -3.04
C ALA A 324 49.18 -17.78 -2.64
N GLN A 325 47.89 -17.87 -2.38
CA GLN A 325 47.21 -19.12 -2.08
C GLN A 325 46.00 -19.28 -3.01
N VAL A 326 45.81 -20.46 -3.55
CA VAL A 326 44.64 -20.84 -4.33
C VAL A 326 44.11 -22.16 -3.78
N GLY A 327 42.81 -22.28 -3.60
CA GLY A 327 42.27 -23.51 -3.07
C GLY A 327 40.75 -23.60 -3.20
N VAL A 328 40.20 -24.76 -2.84
CA VAL A 328 38.79 -25.03 -2.72
C VAL A 328 38.44 -25.08 -1.24
N ALA A 329 37.37 -24.40 -0.86
CA ALA A 329 36.84 -24.42 0.51
C ALA A 329 35.45 -25.05 0.54
N LEU A 330 35.27 -26.01 1.45
CA LEU A 330 33.96 -26.54 1.87
C LEU A 330 33.57 -25.84 3.17
N LYS A 331 32.44 -25.13 3.15
CA LYS A 331 31.87 -24.53 4.36
C LYS A 331 30.56 -25.23 4.70
N TRP A 332 30.48 -25.79 5.89
CA TRP A 332 29.31 -26.50 6.39
C TRP A 332 29.01 -26.08 7.82
N ASN A 333 27.88 -25.38 8.00
CA ASN A 333 27.44 -25.00 9.33
C ASN A 333 26.52 -26.09 9.93
N ILE A 334 27.14 -27.06 10.59
CA ILE A 334 26.45 -28.19 11.22
C ILE A 334 25.49 -27.73 12.33
N SER A 335 25.80 -26.61 13.01
CA SER A 335 24.94 -26.06 14.08
C SER A 335 23.55 -25.69 13.61
N ASN A 336 23.37 -25.43 12.30
CA ASN A 336 22.05 -25.14 11.74
C ASN A 336 21.05 -26.32 11.89
N PHE A 337 21.52 -27.55 12.02
CA PHE A 337 20.65 -28.69 12.33
C PHE A 337 19.94 -28.54 13.69
N TYR A 338 20.56 -27.89 14.66
CA TYR A 338 19.95 -27.69 15.99
C TYR A 338 18.75 -26.76 15.95
N THR A 339 18.75 -25.81 15.02
CA THR A 339 17.71 -24.79 14.89
C THR A 339 16.68 -25.11 13.80
N LEU A 340 17.02 -25.97 12.85
CA LEU A 340 16.21 -26.28 11.66
C LEU A 340 14.75 -26.60 12.00
N ASN A 341 14.53 -27.54 12.92
CA ASN A 341 13.17 -27.97 13.29
C ASN A 341 12.40 -26.87 14.01
N LYS A 342 13.08 -26.04 14.81
CA LYS A 342 12.47 -24.91 15.52
C LYS A 342 12.03 -23.83 14.52
N THR A 343 12.89 -23.51 13.55
CA THR A 343 12.59 -22.53 12.51
C THR A 343 11.45 -23.01 11.59
N LYS A 344 11.45 -24.32 11.20
CA LYS A 344 10.32 -24.89 10.45
C LYS A 344 9.00 -24.80 11.24
N LYS A 345 9.04 -25.06 12.54
CA LYS A 345 7.86 -24.93 13.41
C LYS A 345 7.38 -23.49 13.51
N GLN A 346 8.28 -22.50 13.58
CA GLN A 346 7.92 -21.08 13.53
C GLN A 346 7.21 -20.72 12.21
N ILE A 347 7.73 -21.20 11.07
CA ILE A 347 7.09 -21.00 9.76
C ILE A 347 5.69 -21.63 9.74
N GLN A 348 5.55 -22.85 10.29
CA GLN A 348 4.25 -23.53 10.39
C GLN A 348 3.26 -22.72 11.25
N ILE A 349 3.71 -22.18 12.37
CA ILE A 349 2.88 -21.29 13.23
C ILE A 349 2.50 -20.03 12.46
N GLY A 350 3.44 -19.43 11.70
CA GLY A 350 3.15 -18.30 10.83
C GLY A 350 2.04 -18.60 9.81
N ARG A 351 2.08 -19.77 9.16
CA ARG A 351 1.00 -20.22 8.27
C ARG A 351 -0.34 -20.37 8.99
N GLN A 352 -0.33 -20.93 10.20
CA GLN A 352 -1.55 -21.05 11.01
C GLN A 352 -2.13 -19.68 11.35
N MET A 353 -1.28 -18.69 11.70
CA MET A 353 -1.72 -17.31 11.93
C MET A 353 -2.40 -16.70 10.70
N VAL A 354 -1.85 -16.90 9.50
CA VAL A 354 -2.48 -16.42 8.26
C VAL A 354 -3.82 -17.12 8.03
N ASN A 355 -3.90 -18.44 8.24
CA ASN A 355 -5.15 -19.17 8.08
C ASN A 355 -6.22 -18.72 9.09
N THR A 356 -5.86 -18.52 10.36
CA THR A 356 -6.77 -17.94 11.37
C THR A 356 -7.20 -16.51 10.97
N GLY A 357 -6.29 -15.72 10.43
CA GLY A 357 -6.62 -14.39 9.87
C GLY A 357 -7.63 -14.50 8.73
N ARG A 358 -7.46 -15.49 7.84
CA ARG A 358 -8.41 -15.77 6.74
C ARG A 358 -9.78 -16.16 7.26
N GLU A 359 -9.86 -17.06 8.22
CA GLU A 359 -11.12 -17.47 8.85
C GLU A 359 -11.82 -16.29 9.52
N THR A 360 -11.08 -15.47 10.26
CA THR A 360 -11.60 -14.24 10.90
C THR A 360 -12.10 -13.26 9.86
N PHE A 361 -11.37 -13.06 8.79
CA PHE A 361 -11.79 -12.19 7.69
C PHE A 361 -13.09 -12.68 7.05
N LEU A 362 -13.20 -13.95 6.73
CA LEU A 362 -14.40 -14.55 6.16
C LEU A 362 -15.59 -14.47 7.11
N PHE A 363 -15.38 -14.71 8.41
CA PHE A 363 -16.40 -14.56 9.43
C PHE A 363 -16.96 -13.12 9.46
N ASN A 364 -16.07 -12.13 9.51
CA ASN A 364 -16.46 -10.72 9.50
C ASN A 364 -17.19 -10.33 8.19
N MET A 365 -16.73 -10.85 7.06
CA MET A 365 -17.38 -10.63 5.76
C MET A 365 -18.80 -11.21 5.73
N ASN A 366 -18.99 -12.41 6.24
CA ASN A 366 -20.32 -13.01 6.31
C ASN A 366 -21.27 -12.22 7.21
N GLN A 367 -20.77 -11.75 8.36
CA GLN A 367 -21.54 -10.89 9.27
C GLN A 367 -21.97 -9.58 8.60
N LEU A 368 -21.03 -8.89 7.94
CA LEU A 368 -21.31 -7.65 7.22
C LEU A 368 -22.24 -7.88 6.01
N THR A 369 -22.11 -9.01 5.33
CA THR A 369 -23.01 -9.38 4.22
C THR A 369 -24.45 -9.59 4.71
N ALA A 370 -24.62 -10.31 5.82
CA ALA A 370 -25.92 -10.47 6.45
C ALA A 370 -26.53 -9.13 6.86
N GLN A 371 -25.75 -8.27 7.51
CA GLN A 371 -26.21 -6.93 7.89
C GLN A 371 -26.65 -6.08 6.69
N ASN A 372 -25.89 -6.07 5.59
CA ASN A 372 -26.26 -5.31 4.39
C ASN A 372 -27.54 -5.87 3.75
N SER A 373 -27.70 -7.19 3.73
CA SER A 373 -28.91 -7.82 3.19
C SER A 373 -30.15 -7.42 3.98
N GLU A 374 -30.05 -7.42 5.30
CA GLU A 374 -31.15 -6.97 6.18
C GLU A 374 -31.42 -5.47 6.01
N ASN A 375 -30.39 -4.63 5.89
CA ASN A 375 -30.57 -3.20 5.66
C ASN A 375 -31.23 -2.94 4.30
N ILE A 376 -30.88 -3.67 3.24
CA ILE A 376 -31.52 -3.55 1.93
C ILE A 376 -33.01 -3.90 2.03
N ALA A 377 -33.36 -4.99 2.74
CA ALA A 377 -34.75 -5.37 2.97
C ALA A 377 -35.53 -4.29 3.76
N LEU A 378 -34.91 -3.77 4.83
CA LEU A 378 -35.47 -2.70 5.64
C LEU A 378 -35.76 -1.44 4.80
N TYR A 379 -34.77 -0.94 4.05
CA TYR A 379 -34.98 0.27 3.24
C TYR A 379 -36.02 0.07 2.15
N ARG A 380 -36.13 -1.13 1.57
CA ARG A 380 -37.21 -1.45 0.60
C ARG A 380 -38.61 -1.32 1.25
N GLU A 381 -38.78 -1.90 2.43
CA GLU A 381 -40.03 -1.80 3.16
C GLU A 381 -40.35 -0.35 3.61
N MET A 382 -39.31 0.40 4.03
CA MET A 382 -39.45 1.81 4.40
C MET A 382 -39.90 2.65 3.20
N MET A 383 -39.29 2.47 2.02
CA MET A 383 -39.65 3.21 0.80
C MET A 383 -41.11 2.98 0.38
N GLU A 384 -41.62 1.74 0.51
CA GLU A 384 -43.06 1.48 0.27
C GLU A 384 -43.98 2.28 1.23
N LYS A 385 -43.52 2.48 2.47
CA LYS A 385 -44.26 3.32 3.44
C LYS A 385 -44.10 4.81 3.18
N ASP A 386 -42.89 5.22 2.78
CA ASP A 386 -42.59 6.62 2.45
C ASP A 386 -43.47 7.12 1.32
N GLU A 387 -43.69 6.34 0.26
CA GLU A 387 -44.60 6.68 -0.84
C GLU A 387 -46.02 6.95 -0.33
N GLN A 388 -46.53 6.09 0.59
CA GLN A 388 -47.82 6.25 1.20
C GLN A 388 -47.88 7.50 2.09
N ILE A 389 -46.85 7.74 2.88
CA ILE A 389 -46.73 8.92 3.76
C ILE A 389 -46.69 10.20 2.93
N ILE A 390 -45.88 10.24 1.85
CA ILE A 390 -45.77 11.40 0.96
C ILE A 390 -47.13 11.72 0.34
N ALA A 391 -47.84 10.72 -0.20
CA ALA A 391 -49.15 10.92 -0.78
C ALA A 391 -50.13 11.57 0.23
N LEU A 392 -50.22 11.02 1.45
CA LEU A 392 -51.09 11.57 2.51
C LEU A 392 -50.62 12.97 2.95
N ARG A 393 -49.30 13.23 3.08
CA ARG A 393 -48.78 14.55 3.46
C ARG A 393 -49.06 15.60 2.40
N THR A 394 -48.94 15.23 1.12
CA THR A 394 -49.30 16.11 -0.01
C THR A 394 -50.76 16.48 0.02
N GLU A 395 -51.68 15.53 0.26
CA GLU A 395 -53.10 15.78 0.39
C GLU A 395 -53.42 16.71 1.59
N ILE A 396 -52.80 16.45 2.74
CA ILE A 396 -52.98 17.27 3.95
C ILE A 396 -52.50 18.71 3.72
N ARG A 397 -51.32 18.89 3.09
CA ARG A 397 -50.78 20.22 2.77
C ARG A 397 -51.71 20.98 1.80
N GLN A 398 -52.18 20.31 0.72
CA GLN A 398 -53.14 20.92 -0.20
C GLN A 398 -54.45 21.34 0.49
N ALA A 399 -54.95 20.51 1.39
CA ALA A 399 -56.14 20.86 2.20
C ALA A 399 -55.85 22.03 3.15
N ALA A 400 -54.63 22.11 3.72
CA ALA A 400 -54.21 23.24 4.55
C ALA A 400 -54.11 24.55 3.74
N GLU A 401 -53.62 24.51 2.51
CA GLU A 401 -53.61 25.67 1.61
C GLU A 401 -55.02 26.21 1.37
N ILE A 402 -55.98 25.33 1.04
CA ILE A 402 -57.38 25.71 0.82
C ILE A 402 -58.00 26.31 2.10
N LYS A 403 -57.68 25.75 3.27
CA LYS A 403 -58.15 26.25 4.56
C LYS A 403 -57.56 27.62 4.90
N LEU A 404 -56.28 27.85 4.59
CA LEU A 404 -55.66 29.17 4.77
C LEU A 404 -56.31 30.21 3.83
N ASP A 405 -56.52 29.88 2.55
CA ASP A 405 -57.16 30.74 1.55
C ASP A 405 -58.61 31.17 2.00
N ASN A 406 -59.27 30.31 2.80
CA ASN A 406 -60.61 30.60 3.37
C ASN A 406 -60.54 31.18 4.81
N GLY A 407 -59.34 31.47 5.34
CA GLY A 407 -59.17 32.03 6.70
C GLY A 407 -59.54 31.08 7.84
N ILE A 408 -59.61 29.76 7.60
CA ILE A 408 -59.94 28.72 8.58
C ILE A 408 -58.76 28.35 9.48
N ILE A 409 -57.56 28.43 8.96
CA ILE A 409 -56.32 28.18 9.71
C ILE A 409 -55.34 29.34 9.54
N ASP A 410 -54.38 29.43 10.44
CA ASP A 410 -53.31 30.42 10.35
C ASP A 410 -52.15 29.93 9.47
N LEU A 411 -51.26 30.86 9.13
CA LEU A 411 -50.05 30.57 8.32
C LEU A 411 -49.13 29.52 8.96
N ASN A 412 -48.97 29.55 10.30
CA ASN A 412 -48.07 28.62 10.99
C ASN A 412 -48.53 27.16 10.81
N ASN A 413 -49.87 26.93 10.77
CA ASN A 413 -50.40 25.59 10.51
C ASN A 413 -50.05 25.12 9.08
N LEU A 414 -50.12 25.99 8.06
CA LEU A 414 -49.69 25.65 6.71
C LEU A 414 -48.20 25.37 6.63
N LEU A 415 -47.34 26.23 7.21
CA LEU A 415 -45.92 26.04 7.25
C LEU A 415 -45.51 24.72 7.91
N ALA A 416 -46.20 24.34 9.01
CA ALA A 416 -45.95 23.06 9.65
C ALA A 416 -46.31 21.86 8.75
N GLU A 417 -47.35 21.91 7.93
CA GLU A 417 -47.67 20.84 6.99
C GLU A 417 -46.71 20.80 5.79
N ILE A 418 -46.22 21.94 5.29
CA ILE A 418 -45.16 22.02 4.28
C ILE A 418 -43.90 21.36 4.81
N GLN A 419 -43.45 21.66 6.03
CA GLN A 419 -42.26 21.05 6.64
C GLN A 419 -42.41 19.53 6.83
N LYS A 420 -43.62 19.04 7.17
CA LYS A 420 -43.89 17.60 7.32
C LYS A 420 -43.84 16.86 5.96
N GLU A 421 -44.36 17.47 4.90
CA GLU A 421 -44.26 16.92 3.54
C GLU A 421 -42.81 16.90 3.05
N ASP A 422 -42.09 18.01 3.21
CA ASP A 422 -40.66 18.09 2.86
C ASP A 422 -39.85 17.05 3.61
N LYS A 423 -40.06 16.88 4.92
CA LYS A 423 -39.41 15.84 5.69
C LYS A 423 -39.65 14.45 5.13
N ALA A 424 -40.93 14.12 4.79
CA ALA A 424 -41.28 12.82 4.23
C ALA A 424 -40.57 12.56 2.89
N LYS A 425 -40.47 13.55 2.01
CA LYS A 425 -39.72 13.46 0.74
C LYS A 425 -38.22 13.31 0.96
N ASN A 426 -37.65 14.05 1.88
CA ASN A 426 -36.22 13.93 2.25
C ASN A 426 -35.90 12.58 2.87
N ASP A 427 -36.78 12.01 3.70
CA ASP A 427 -36.62 10.68 4.29
C ASP A 427 -36.61 9.62 3.17
N HIS A 428 -37.57 9.69 2.21
CA HIS A 428 -37.64 8.79 1.04
C HIS A 428 -36.35 8.85 0.20
N ALA A 429 -35.90 10.03 -0.20
CA ALA A 429 -34.67 10.22 -0.96
C ALA A 429 -33.46 9.66 -0.22
N SER A 430 -33.41 9.83 1.11
CA SER A 430 -32.33 9.28 1.93
C SER A 430 -32.36 7.74 1.97
N HIS A 431 -33.55 7.13 2.15
CA HIS A 431 -33.71 5.67 2.17
C HIS A 431 -33.36 5.04 0.82
N GLU A 432 -33.74 5.67 -0.29
CA GLU A 432 -33.39 5.19 -1.63
C GLU A 432 -31.89 5.19 -1.87
N ILE A 433 -31.20 6.30 -1.59
CA ILE A 433 -29.75 6.39 -1.80
C ILE A 433 -28.99 5.45 -0.85
N GLU A 434 -29.43 5.33 0.41
CA GLU A 434 -28.81 4.37 1.34
C GLU A 434 -29.04 2.92 0.91
N MET A 435 -30.22 2.57 0.38
CA MET A 435 -30.46 1.25 -0.18
C MET A 435 -29.52 0.95 -1.35
N LEU A 436 -29.41 1.86 -2.32
CA LEU A 436 -28.47 1.72 -3.44
C LEU A 436 -27.05 1.58 -2.97
N LYS A 437 -26.61 2.38 -2.00
CA LYS A 437 -25.29 2.29 -1.40
C LYS A 437 -25.05 0.92 -0.77
N GLN A 438 -25.99 0.37 0.01
CA GLN A 438 -25.88 -0.96 0.60
C GLN A 438 -25.78 -2.07 -0.48
N MET A 439 -26.53 -1.94 -1.58
CA MET A 439 -26.46 -2.87 -2.71
C MET A 439 -25.07 -2.85 -3.38
N TYR A 440 -24.52 -1.67 -3.61
CA TYR A 440 -23.18 -1.53 -4.21
C TYR A 440 -22.05 -1.92 -3.24
N GLU A 441 -22.20 -1.71 -1.94
CA GLU A 441 -21.31 -2.27 -0.92
C GLU A 441 -21.35 -3.80 -0.95
N LEU A 442 -22.54 -4.40 -1.09
CA LEU A 442 -22.67 -5.86 -1.20
C LEU A 442 -22.03 -6.41 -2.49
N LYS A 443 -22.23 -5.74 -3.64
CA LYS A 443 -21.54 -6.03 -4.92
C LYS A 443 -20.03 -5.96 -4.74
N ASN A 444 -19.51 -4.90 -4.15
CA ASN A 444 -18.08 -4.74 -3.89
C ASN A 444 -17.52 -5.83 -2.97
N ARG A 445 -18.28 -6.34 -1.98
CA ARG A 445 -17.81 -7.39 -1.06
C ARG A 445 -17.53 -8.72 -1.75
N SER A 446 -18.19 -9.01 -2.85
CA SER A 446 -17.92 -10.17 -3.70
C SER A 446 -16.84 -9.91 -4.75
N ASN A 447 -16.42 -8.65 -4.93
CA ASN A 447 -15.51 -8.19 -5.99
C ASN A 447 -16.04 -8.56 -7.40
N ASN A 448 -17.32 -8.33 -7.63
CA ASN A 448 -18.01 -8.49 -8.91
C ASN A 448 -18.21 -7.15 -9.61
#